data_4445327cef77ff6437cacf8a5967f263
#
_entry.id   4445327cef77ff6437cacf8a5967f263
#
_cell.length_a   1.000
_cell.length_b   1.000
_cell.length_c   1.000
_cell.angle_alpha   90.00
_cell.angle_beta   90.00
_cell.angle_gamma   90.00
#
_symmetry.space_group_name_H-M   'P 1'
#
loop_
_entity.id
_entity.type
_entity.pdbx_description
1 polymer ?
#
loop_
_entity_poly.entity_id
_entity_poly.type
_entity_poly.pdbx_seq_one_letter_code
_entity_poly.pdbx_strand_id
1 'polypeptide(L)'
;VYHIDALVLDNEIKYSVVSKYFNTPLCYQDQKSIASIQIEQTSKIALDLKKLTEDVLRAMPTPQSTIVHLEAFHDGKKATFLEVGSRIGGGRINQEFVYNLGIDPDKILLEHMTGHDSSNELLKEIDGKLSKRRCGFVLTAPGKGVLTKLPPQSLFDVPSKNAYDYYIYGRTGKKYD
;
A
#
# COMPACT_ATOMS: atom_id res chain seq x y z
N VAL A 1 -2.61 -13.07 -3.60
CA VAL A 1 -1.64 -12.05 -3.99
C VAL A 1 -1.34 -11.16 -2.80
N TYR A 2 -0.10 -10.78 -2.65
CA TYR A 2 0.40 -9.86 -1.64
C TYR A 2 1.12 -8.71 -2.33
N HIS A 3 1.23 -7.58 -1.64
CA HIS A 3 2.16 -6.53 -2.04
C HIS A 3 3.07 -6.15 -0.88
N ILE A 4 4.24 -5.73 -1.22
CA ILE A 4 5.27 -5.27 -0.31
C ILE A 4 5.66 -3.86 -0.73
N ASP A 5 5.44 -2.91 0.15
CA ASP A 5 5.81 -1.53 -0.05
C ASP A 5 6.99 -1.20 0.84
N ALA A 6 8.07 -0.72 0.23
CA ALA A 6 9.33 -0.48 0.92
C ALA A 6 9.91 0.89 0.59
N LEU A 7 10.61 1.48 1.54
CA LEU A 7 11.46 2.65 1.35
C LEU A 7 12.93 2.20 1.37
N VAL A 8 13.63 2.49 0.30
CA VAL A 8 15.07 2.29 0.16
C VAL A 8 15.75 3.64 0.19
N LEU A 9 16.73 3.83 1.07
CA LEU A 9 17.60 5.00 1.12
C LEU A 9 19.04 4.51 1.21
N ASP A 10 19.91 5.03 0.35
CA ASP A 10 21.32 4.68 0.27
C ASP A 10 21.59 3.17 0.14
N ASN A 11 20.82 2.50 -0.72
CA ASN A 11 20.84 1.05 -0.95
C ASN A 11 20.40 0.19 0.25
N GLU A 12 19.81 0.80 1.29
CA GLU A 12 19.28 0.09 2.45
C GLU A 12 17.77 0.17 2.51
N ILE A 13 17.10 -0.95 2.73
CA ILE A 13 15.67 -0.97 3.03
C ILE A 13 15.47 -0.43 4.45
N LYS A 14 14.95 0.78 4.56
CA LYS A 14 14.68 1.42 5.87
C LYS A 14 13.43 0.88 6.53
N TYR A 15 12.43 0.50 5.74
CA TYR A 15 11.28 -0.29 6.18
C TYR A 15 10.66 -1.04 4.99
N SER A 16 9.92 -2.09 5.31
CA SER A 16 9.04 -2.77 4.38
C SER A 16 7.76 -3.21 5.07
N VAL A 17 6.62 -3.04 4.40
CA VAL A 17 5.29 -3.40 4.91
C VAL A 17 4.64 -4.37 3.95
N VAL A 18 4.20 -5.50 4.48
CA VAL A 18 3.52 -6.55 3.71
C VAL A 18 2.03 -6.45 3.91
N SER A 19 1.31 -6.43 2.79
CA SER A 19 -0.15 -6.39 2.74
C SER A 19 -0.70 -7.50 1.86
N LYS A 20 -1.95 -7.90 2.11
CA LYS A 20 -2.65 -8.93 1.36
C LYS A 20 -3.82 -8.33 0.59
N TYR A 21 -3.91 -8.62 -0.71
CA TYR A 21 -5.11 -8.35 -1.48
C TYR A 21 -6.22 -9.37 -1.19
N PHE A 22 -7.46 -8.89 -1.08
CA PHE A 22 -8.64 -9.78 -0.98
C PHE A 22 -9.06 -10.31 -2.34
N ASN A 23 -8.99 -9.45 -3.36
CA ASN A 23 -9.12 -9.85 -4.76
C ASN A 23 -7.81 -9.54 -5.48
N THR A 24 -7.57 -10.19 -6.62
CA THR A 24 -6.40 -9.83 -7.45
C THR A 24 -6.58 -8.42 -8.02
N PRO A 25 -5.50 -7.65 -8.23
CA PRO A 25 -5.60 -6.31 -8.84
C PRO A 25 -6.37 -6.27 -10.15
N LEU A 26 -6.33 -7.35 -10.96
CA LEU A 26 -7.06 -7.45 -12.22
C LEU A 26 -8.58 -7.60 -12.06
N CYS A 27 -9.09 -7.81 -10.85
CA CYS A 27 -10.53 -8.00 -10.61
C CYS A 27 -11.40 -6.80 -11.00
N TYR A 28 -10.81 -5.62 -11.18
CA TYR A 28 -11.51 -4.44 -11.69
C TYR A 28 -12.09 -4.67 -13.10
N GLN A 29 -11.47 -5.52 -13.92
CA GLN A 29 -11.97 -5.89 -15.23
C GLN A 29 -13.33 -6.62 -15.14
N ASP A 30 -13.54 -7.35 -14.05
CA ASP A 30 -14.81 -8.01 -13.71
C ASP A 30 -15.72 -7.12 -12.88
N GLN A 31 -15.41 -5.84 -12.72
CA GLN A 31 -16.14 -4.88 -11.87
C GLN A 31 -16.24 -5.31 -10.40
N LYS A 32 -15.25 -6.03 -9.91
CA LYS A 32 -15.15 -6.40 -8.51
C LYS A 32 -14.36 -5.35 -7.74
N SER A 33 -14.69 -5.20 -6.47
CA SER A 33 -13.96 -4.31 -5.56
C SER A 33 -12.58 -4.85 -5.29
N ILE A 34 -11.59 -3.95 -5.18
CA ILE A 34 -10.23 -4.25 -4.73
C ILE A 34 -10.14 -3.83 -3.26
N ALA A 35 -9.57 -4.69 -2.45
CA ALA A 35 -9.26 -4.36 -1.07
C ALA A 35 -7.89 -4.92 -0.71
N SER A 36 -7.20 -4.22 0.16
CA SER A 36 -5.93 -4.66 0.74
C SER A 36 -5.92 -4.40 2.24
N ILE A 37 -5.17 -5.20 2.97
CA ILE A 37 -4.91 -5.00 4.40
C ILE A 37 -3.49 -5.41 4.75
N GLN A 38 -2.84 -4.64 5.59
CA GLN A 38 -1.55 -4.99 6.20
C GLN A 38 -1.71 -6.28 7.01
N ILE A 39 -0.78 -7.21 6.84
CA ILE A 39 -0.77 -8.47 7.61
C ILE A 39 0.14 -8.34 8.85
N GLU A 40 0.18 -9.39 9.67
CA GLU A 40 1.15 -9.50 10.76
C GLU A 40 2.58 -9.52 10.20
N GLN A 41 3.37 -8.48 10.49
CA GLN A 41 4.68 -8.26 9.89
C GLN A 41 5.76 -9.24 10.38
N THR A 42 5.51 -9.95 11.47
CA THR A 42 6.35 -11.00 12.05
C THR A 42 5.92 -12.41 11.65
N SER A 43 4.81 -12.55 10.90
CA SER A 43 4.37 -13.83 10.40
C SER A 43 5.37 -14.44 9.41
N LYS A 44 5.41 -15.77 9.33
CA LYS A 44 6.27 -16.47 8.35
C LYS A 44 6.05 -15.95 6.93
N ILE A 45 4.80 -15.73 6.53
CA ILE A 45 4.46 -15.21 5.20
C ILE A 45 5.09 -13.84 4.99
N ALA A 46 4.98 -12.94 5.97
CA ALA A 46 5.56 -11.61 5.86
C ALA A 46 7.10 -11.66 5.78
N LEU A 47 7.74 -12.51 6.57
CA LEU A 47 9.20 -12.69 6.55
C LEU A 47 9.69 -13.26 5.22
N ASP A 48 9.01 -14.27 4.68
CA ASP A 48 9.33 -14.87 3.38
C ASP A 48 9.21 -13.81 2.25
N LEU A 49 8.17 -12.96 2.30
CA LEU A 49 7.95 -11.91 1.30
C LEU A 49 8.94 -10.75 1.42
N LYS A 50 9.30 -10.35 2.63
CA LYS A 50 10.37 -9.37 2.87
C LYS A 50 11.71 -9.87 2.34
N LYS A 51 12.03 -11.14 2.61
CA LYS A 51 13.24 -11.78 2.07
C LYS A 51 13.24 -11.82 0.54
N LEU A 52 12.11 -12.18 -0.08
CA LEU A 52 11.97 -12.12 -1.54
C LEU A 52 12.22 -10.70 -2.06
N THR A 53 11.69 -9.67 -1.38
CA THR A 53 11.90 -8.28 -1.77
C THR A 53 13.39 -7.91 -1.76
N GLU A 54 14.12 -8.25 -0.70
CA GLU A 54 15.56 -8.05 -0.63
C GLU A 54 16.30 -8.73 -1.79
N ASP A 55 15.95 -9.98 -2.10
CA ASP A 55 16.61 -10.74 -3.15
C ASP A 55 16.32 -10.15 -4.55
N VAL A 56 15.08 -9.70 -4.79
CA VAL A 56 14.70 -9.02 -6.05
C VAL A 56 15.46 -7.70 -6.20
N LEU A 57 15.52 -6.88 -5.16
CA LEU A 57 16.21 -5.59 -5.22
C LEU A 57 17.73 -5.72 -5.43
N ARG A 58 18.34 -6.79 -4.92
CA ARG A 58 19.76 -7.10 -5.21
C ARG A 58 20.00 -7.60 -6.63
N ALA A 59 19.01 -8.29 -7.22
CA ALA A 59 19.13 -8.87 -8.56
C ALA A 59 18.81 -7.88 -9.67
N MET A 60 18.13 -6.78 -9.37
CA MET A 60 17.69 -5.78 -10.35
C MET A 60 18.49 -4.48 -10.24
N PRO A 61 18.57 -3.67 -11.31
CA PRO A 61 19.20 -2.34 -11.26
C PRO A 61 18.34 -1.37 -10.46
N THR A 62 18.39 -1.48 -9.13
CA THR A 62 17.60 -0.66 -8.21
C THR A 62 18.28 0.70 -7.98
N PRO A 63 17.54 1.83 -8.04
CA PRO A 63 18.08 3.14 -7.64
C PRO A 63 18.56 3.11 -6.18
N GLN A 64 19.60 3.91 -5.88
CA GLN A 64 20.16 4.03 -4.53
C GLN A 64 19.11 4.40 -3.49
N SER A 65 18.21 5.32 -3.86
CA SER A 65 17.09 5.75 -3.00
C SER A 65 15.81 5.76 -3.82
N THR A 66 14.79 5.07 -3.34
CA THR A 66 13.52 4.90 -4.04
C THR A 66 12.43 4.36 -3.12
N ILE A 67 11.18 4.52 -3.56
CA ILE A 67 10.06 3.77 -3.03
C ILE A 67 9.84 2.55 -3.93
N VAL A 68 9.52 1.42 -3.35
CA VAL A 68 9.31 0.16 -4.07
C VAL A 68 7.92 -0.37 -3.76
N HIS A 69 7.21 -0.73 -4.82
CA HIS A 69 5.99 -1.53 -4.75
C HIS A 69 6.24 -2.86 -5.46
N LEU A 70 6.27 -3.95 -4.71
CA LEU A 70 6.47 -5.30 -5.21
C LEU A 70 5.20 -6.12 -5.02
N GLU A 71 4.80 -6.85 -6.03
CA GLU A 71 3.72 -7.84 -5.94
C GLU A 71 4.26 -9.27 -6.01
N ALA A 72 3.67 -10.16 -5.22
CA ALA A 72 4.08 -11.54 -5.14
C ALA A 72 2.91 -12.47 -4.77
N PHE A 73 3.05 -13.74 -5.15
CA PHE A 73 2.22 -14.82 -4.64
C PHE A 73 2.87 -15.46 -3.41
N HIS A 74 2.03 -15.99 -2.52
CA HIS A 74 2.47 -16.88 -1.45
C HIS A 74 1.42 -17.97 -1.25
N ASP A 75 1.82 -19.23 -1.35
CA ASP A 75 0.94 -20.40 -1.27
C ASP A 75 0.87 -21.03 0.15
N GLY A 76 1.44 -20.35 1.13
CA GLY A 76 1.62 -20.82 2.51
C GLY A 76 2.97 -21.50 2.76
N LYS A 77 3.72 -21.84 1.71
CA LYS A 77 5.03 -22.50 1.79
C LYS A 77 6.13 -21.67 1.16
N LYS A 78 5.86 -21.05 0.01
CA LYS A 78 6.84 -20.36 -0.81
C LYS A 78 6.29 -19.04 -1.34
N ALA A 79 7.14 -18.00 -1.32
CA ALA A 79 6.93 -16.75 -2.02
C ALA A 79 7.37 -16.88 -3.48
N THR A 80 6.61 -16.30 -4.41
CA THR A 80 6.92 -16.27 -5.85
C THR A 80 6.73 -14.84 -6.36
N PHE A 81 7.77 -14.27 -6.95
CA PHE A 81 7.78 -12.94 -7.53
C PHE A 81 6.74 -12.81 -8.65
N LEU A 82 6.06 -11.68 -8.72
CA LEU A 82 5.15 -11.31 -9.80
C LEU A 82 5.69 -10.08 -10.55
N GLU A 83 5.75 -8.93 -9.89
CA GLU A 83 6.25 -7.68 -10.49
C GLU A 83 6.82 -6.74 -9.43
N VAL A 84 7.62 -5.77 -9.87
CA VAL A 84 8.14 -4.70 -9.00
C VAL A 84 8.18 -3.38 -9.76
N GLY A 85 7.82 -2.30 -9.08
CA GLY A 85 7.93 -0.94 -9.58
C GLY A 85 8.68 -0.04 -8.61
N SER A 86 9.56 0.82 -9.15
CA SER A 86 10.26 1.89 -8.41
C SER A 86 9.30 3.09 -8.27
N ARG A 87 8.25 2.93 -7.49
CA ARG A 87 7.18 3.90 -7.24
C ARG A 87 6.37 3.50 -6.01
N ILE A 88 5.57 4.41 -5.51
CA ILE A 88 4.54 4.07 -4.52
C ILE A 88 3.43 3.21 -5.14
N GLY A 89 2.87 2.31 -4.37
CA GLY A 89 1.74 1.49 -4.78
C GLY A 89 0.49 2.30 -5.07
N GLY A 90 -0.39 1.75 -5.92
CA GLY A 90 -1.66 2.37 -6.28
C GLY A 90 -2.71 2.31 -5.17
N GLY A 91 -3.96 2.67 -5.53
CA GLY A 91 -5.07 2.67 -4.57
C GLY A 91 -4.93 3.72 -3.49
N ARG A 92 -4.91 3.30 -2.23
CA ARG A 92 -4.77 4.17 -1.05
C ARG A 92 -3.55 3.79 -0.18
N ILE A 93 -2.55 3.16 -0.78
CA ILE A 93 -1.37 2.65 -0.05
C ILE A 93 -0.60 3.78 0.63
N ASN A 94 -0.39 4.92 -0.04
CA ASN A 94 0.27 6.06 0.60
C ASN A 94 -0.50 6.55 1.85
N GLN A 95 -1.82 6.62 1.76
CA GLN A 95 -2.67 7.01 2.89
C GLN A 95 -2.60 6.00 4.05
N GLU A 96 -2.42 4.72 3.76
CA GLU A 96 -2.19 3.72 4.83
C GLU A 96 -0.93 4.04 5.64
N PHE A 97 0.16 4.46 4.98
CA PHE A 97 1.38 4.86 5.67
C PHE A 97 1.16 6.11 6.51
N VAL A 98 0.52 7.13 5.95
CA VAL A 98 0.23 8.39 6.66
C VAL A 98 -0.63 8.13 7.90
N TYR A 99 -1.73 7.38 7.75
CA TYR A 99 -2.69 7.16 8.85
C TYR A 99 -2.22 6.15 9.89
N ASN A 100 -1.54 5.09 9.46
CA ASN A 100 -1.10 4.04 10.38
C ASN A 100 0.25 4.35 11.03
N LEU A 101 1.19 4.88 10.27
CA LEU A 101 2.57 5.06 10.70
C LEU A 101 2.93 6.51 10.97
N GLY A 102 2.14 7.47 10.45
CA GLY A 102 2.42 8.89 10.54
C GLY A 102 3.59 9.31 9.64
N ILE A 103 3.85 8.55 8.57
CA ILE A 103 4.91 8.83 7.60
C ILE A 103 4.33 9.02 6.21
N ASP A 104 4.94 9.90 5.44
CA ASP A 104 4.70 10.06 4.01
C ASP A 104 5.97 9.63 3.27
N PRO A 105 5.96 8.45 2.62
CA PRO A 105 7.14 7.93 1.92
C PRO A 105 7.69 8.87 0.85
N ASP A 106 6.80 9.52 0.08
CA ASP A 106 7.21 10.46 -0.98
C ASP A 106 7.95 11.66 -0.37
N LYS A 107 7.43 12.18 0.74
CA LYS A 107 8.06 13.30 1.45
C LYS A 107 9.43 12.91 1.99
N ILE A 108 9.53 11.74 2.64
CA ILE A 108 10.81 11.26 3.20
C ILE A 108 11.85 11.07 2.09
N LEU A 109 11.47 10.46 0.97
CA LEU A 109 12.38 10.27 -0.16
C LEU A 109 12.86 11.63 -0.72
N LEU A 110 11.94 12.59 -0.91
CA LEU A 110 12.28 13.91 -1.40
C LEU A 110 13.22 14.67 -0.45
N GLU A 111 12.93 14.65 0.85
CA GLU A 111 13.77 15.28 1.87
C GLU A 111 15.18 14.66 1.88
N HIS A 112 15.27 13.34 1.84
CA HIS A 112 16.55 12.63 1.74
C HIS A 112 17.35 13.05 0.49
N MET A 113 16.71 13.05 -0.69
CA MET A 113 17.34 13.43 -1.96
C MET A 113 17.79 14.89 -2.01
N THR A 114 17.18 15.78 -1.23
CA THR A 114 17.52 17.20 -1.14
C THR A 114 18.46 17.53 0.03
N GLY A 115 18.93 16.54 0.77
CA GLY A 115 19.84 16.70 1.89
C GLY A 115 19.17 17.22 3.18
N HIS A 116 17.84 17.18 3.26
CA HIS A 116 17.06 17.54 4.43
C HIS A 116 16.63 16.25 5.17
N ASP A 117 17.54 15.61 5.88
CA ASP A 117 17.26 14.33 6.52
C ASP A 117 16.54 14.49 7.88
N SER A 118 15.21 14.55 7.85
CA SER A 118 14.35 14.48 9.04
C SER A 118 13.86 13.04 9.33
N SER A 119 14.26 12.06 8.51
CA SER A 119 13.66 10.73 8.47
C SER A 119 14.02 9.81 9.64
N ASN A 120 15.22 9.98 10.22
CA ASN A 120 15.78 9.00 11.16
C ASN A 120 14.96 8.77 12.45
N GLU A 121 14.28 9.78 12.98
CA GLU A 121 13.45 9.62 14.18
C GLU A 121 12.13 8.94 13.86
N LEU A 122 11.48 9.33 12.76
CA LEU A 122 10.21 8.74 12.33
C LEU A 122 10.34 7.26 11.98
N LEU A 123 11.45 6.87 11.36
CA LEU A 123 11.72 5.49 10.94
C LEU A 123 11.96 4.55 12.12
N LYS A 124 12.52 5.01 13.24
CA LYS A 124 12.76 4.19 14.44
C LYS A 124 11.48 3.68 15.12
N GLU A 125 10.36 4.36 14.94
CA GLU A 125 9.09 4.00 15.59
C GLU A 125 8.20 3.07 14.75
N ILE A 126 8.56 2.80 13.48
CA ILE A 126 7.68 2.11 12.54
C ILE A 126 7.31 0.71 13.01
N ASP A 127 8.28 -0.09 13.41
CA ASP A 127 8.04 -1.47 13.85
C ASP A 127 7.10 -1.52 15.07
N GLY A 128 7.27 -0.59 15.99
CA GLY A 128 6.40 -0.46 17.15
C GLY A 128 4.95 -0.08 16.79
N LYS A 129 4.76 0.72 15.76
CA LYS A 129 3.43 1.11 15.25
C LYS A 129 2.78 -0.05 14.49
N LEU A 130 3.50 -0.73 13.60
CA LEU A 130 3.03 -1.88 12.84
C LEU A 130 2.60 -3.06 13.72
N SER A 131 3.21 -3.23 14.89
CA SER A 131 2.84 -4.29 15.83
C SER A 131 1.51 -4.05 16.54
N LYS A 132 1.07 -2.79 16.64
CA LYS A 132 -0.12 -2.40 17.43
C LYS A 132 -1.41 -2.38 16.62
N ARG A 133 -1.35 -2.06 15.34
CA ARG A 133 -2.54 -1.95 14.50
C ARG A 133 -2.21 -2.18 13.04
N ARG A 134 -3.24 -2.51 12.26
CA ARG A 134 -3.16 -2.72 10.82
C ARG A 134 -4.09 -1.75 10.12
N CYS A 135 -3.68 -1.25 8.99
CA CYS A 135 -4.47 -0.42 8.12
C CYS A 135 -4.75 -1.15 6.80
N GLY A 136 -5.77 -0.72 6.08
CA GLY A 136 -6.13 -1.26 4.79
C GLY A 136 -7.08 -0.32 4.06
N PHE A 137 -7.35 -0.62 2.80
CA PHE A 137 -8.31 0.13 2.00
C PHE A 137 -9.28 -0.79 1.25
N VAL A 138 -10.39 -0.23 0.86
CA VAL A 138 -11.37 -0.84 -0.05
C VAL A 138 -11.68 0.17 -1.16
N LEU A 139 -11.52 -0.24 -2.43
CA LEU A 139 -11.97 0.49 -3.60
C LEU A 139 -13.14 -0.26 -4.21
N THR A 140 -14.32 0.33 -4.15
CA THR A 140 -15.52 -0.26 -4.72
C THR A 140 -15.61 0.03 -6.22
N ALA A 141 -15.93 -1.00 -7.01
CA ALA A 141 -16.21 -0.81 -8.43
C ALA A 141 -17.50 0.00 -8.62
N PRO A 142 -17.53 0.93 -9.60
CA PRO A 142 -18.67 1.83 -9.80
C PRO A 142 -19.93 1.14 -10.33
N GLY A 143 -19.82 -0.07 -10.86
CA GLY A 143 -20.87 -0.68 -11.66
C GLY A 143 -20.99 -0.06 -13.07
N LYS A 144 -21.88 -0.61 -13.92
CA LYS A 144 -22.12 -0.10 -15.27
C LYS A 144 -23.30 0.84 -15.29
N GLY A 145 -23.23 1.87 -16.13
CA GLY A 145 -24.34 2.79 -16.36
C GLY A 145 -23.97 4.26 -16.15
N VAL A 146 -24.99 5.11 -16.15
CA VAL A 146 -24.81 6.53 -15.87
C VAL A 146 -25.03 6.79 -14.38
N LEU A 147 -24.05 7.39 -13.71
CA LEU A 147 -24.17 7.76 -12.32
C LEU A 147 -25.15 8.95 -12.18
N THR A 148 -26.34 8.68 -11.69
CA THR A 148 -27.39 9.69 -11.56
C THR A 148 -27.33 10.48 -10.26
N LYS A 149 -26.81 9.87 -9.18
CA LYS A 149 -26.72 10.48 -7.86
C LYS A 149 -25.54 9.92 -7.07
N LEU A 150 -24.82 10.77 -6.39
CA LEU A 150 -23.82 10.36 -5.40
C LEU A 150 -24.53 9.97 -4.09
N PRO A 151 -24.00 9.00 -3.34
CA PRO A 151 -24.49 8.71 -2.01
C PRO A 151 -24.33 9.96 -1.11
N PRO A 152 -25.24 10.19 -0.17
CA PRO A 152 -25.10 11.31 0.74
C PRO A 152 -23.88 11.13 1.65
N GLN A 153 -23.22 12.23 1.98
CA GLN A 153 -22.06 12.28 2.87
C GLN A 153 -22.29 11.48 4.17
N SER A 154 -23.50 11.60 4.74
CA SER A 154 -23.87 10.93 5.99
C SER A 154 -23.79 9.40 5.98
N LEU A 155 -23.74 8.76 4.80
CA LEU A 155 -23.49 7.32 4.71
C LEU A 155 -22.02 6.96 5.03
N PHE A 156 -21.13 7.94 4.92
CA PHE A 156 -19.70 7.77 5.17
C PHE A 156 -19.27 8.37 6.50
N ASP A 157 -20.11 9.25 7.08
CA ASP A 157 -19.93 9.77 8.44
C ASP A 157 -20.22 8.67 9.49
N VAL A 158 -19.87 7.43 9.15
CA VAL A 158 -19.98 6.34 10.11
C VAL A 158 -19.00 6.65 11.24
N PRO A 159 -19.48 6.77 12.50
CA PRO A 159 -18.62 6.95 13.65
C PRO A 159 -17.90 5.62 13.96
N SER A 160 -17.09 5.19 13.05
CA SER A 160 -16.22 4.05 13.20
C SER A 160 -14.88 4.59 13.68
N LYS A 161 -14.50 4.26 14.91
CA LYS A 161 -13.15 4.52 15.42
C LYS A 161 -12.04 3.93 14.53
N ASN A 162 -12.43 3.20 13.48
CA ASN A 162 -11.57 2.43 12.59
C ASN A 162 -11.56 2.94 11.14
N ALA A 163 -12.39 3.93 10.75
CA ALA A 163 -12.34 4.55 9.43
C ALA A 163 -11.68 5.92 9.53
N TYR A 164 -10.58 6.11 8.78
CA TYR A 164 -9.80 7.35 8.79
C TYR A 164 -10.20 8.31 7.69
N ASP A 165 -10.59 7.78 6.53
CA ASP A 165 -10.85 8.59 5.34
C ASP A 165 -11.70 7.83 4.34
N TYR A 166 -12.43 8.57 3.51
CA TYR A 166 -13.09 8.06 2.32
C TYR A 166 -13.00 9.08 1.19
N TYR A 167 -13.11 8.61 -0.04
CA TYR A 167 -13.11 9.46 -1.21
C TYR A 167 -14.05 8.91 -2.29
N ILE A 168 -14.84 9.79 -2.91
CA ILE A 168 -15.76 9.43 -3.99
C ILE A 168 -15.18 9.89 -5.32
N TYR A 169 -14.71 8.95 -6.14
CA TYR A 169 -14.20 9.23 -7.49
C TYR A 169 -15.31 9.41 -8.53
N GLY A 170 -16.54 9.05 -8.18
CA GLY A 170 -17.69 9.13 -9.06
C GLY A 170 -18.10 10.58 -9.38
N ARG A 171 -18.56 10.80 -10.62
CA ARG A 171 -19.13 12.09 -11.06
C ARG A 171 -20.53 11.87 -11.61
N THR A 172 -21.51 12.63 -11.11
CA THR A 172 -22.89 12.62 -11.61
C THR A 172 -22.91 12.99 -13.09
N GLY A 173 -23.69 12.26 -13.89
CA GLY A 173 -23.79 12.41 -15.35
C GLY A 173 -22.74 11.64 -16.14
N LYS A 174 -21.67 11.14 -15.50
CA LYS A 174 -20.66 10.32 -16.18
C LYS A 174 -21.17 8.90 -16.39
N LYS A 175 -20.97 8.37 -17.62
CA LYS A 175 -21.17 6.96 -17.94
C LYS A 175 -19.95 6.15 -17.55
N TYR A 176 -20.19 5.00 -16.95
CA TYR A 176 -19.18 3.98 -16.57
C TYR A 176 -19.52 2.69 -17.32
N ASP A 177 -18.54 2.10 -18.00
CA ASP A 177 -18.67 0.92 -18.84
C ASP A 177 -18.10 -0.34 -18.17
#